data_381f5d3eb23e576938607bd4a52b6642
#
_entry.id   381f5d3eb23e576938607bd4a52b6642
#
_cell.length_a   1.000
_cell.length_b   1.000
_cell.length_c   1.000
_cell.angle_alpha   90.00
_cell.angle_beta   90.00
_cell.angle_gamma   90.00
#
_symmetry.space_group_name_H-M   'P 1'
#
loop_
_entity.id
_entity.type
_entity.pdbx_description
1 polymer ?
#
loop_
_entity_poly.entity_id
_entity_poly.type
_entity_poly.pdbx_seq_one_letter_code
_entity_poly.pdbx_strand_id
1 'polypeptide(L)'
;LHSFPYTPLFRSMDDGFQNPAIAKDISLIVIDGDRGVGNGRVFPAGPLRAPLSPQLARTDALVIIGNGAAADDIAARVRAQGGPVLRAQLRPNEISVVGLHGKRVLAFAGIGDPQRFFRSLRACGIDVVAERAFADHHPFSQGDVAALQTAAQRDGLTLVTTEKDLARLRNTEMFATFAQAVVPFAALEFLPHGV
;
A
#
# COMPACT_ATOMS: atom_id res chain seq x y z
N LEU A 1 28.76 -7.85 11.87
CA LEU A 1 28.33 -8.70 10.74
C LEU A 1 27.64 -9.94 11.32
N HIS A 2 26.32 -9.88 11.55
CA HIS A 2 25.56 -11.08 11.82
C HIS A 2 25.14 -11.67 10.47
N SER A 3 25.85 -12.70 10.03
CA SER A 3 25.43 -13.56 8.93
C SER A 3 24.14 -14.27 9.37
N PHE A 4 23.01 -13.89 8.79
CA PHE A 4 21.80 -14.69 8.90
C PHE A 4 22.06 -16.03 8.20
N PRO A 5 21.85 -17.17 8.87
CA PRO A 5 22.14 -18.50 8.31
C PRO A 5 21.09 -18.97 7.30
N TYR A 6 20.18 -18.11 6.86
CA TYR A 6 19.16 -18.46 5.90
C TYR A 6 19.44 -17.76 4.57
N THR A 7 19.87 -18.54 3.59
CA THR A 7 19.78 -18.14 2.19
C THR A 7 18.28 -17.93 1.92
N PRO A 8 17.82 -16.72 1.53
CA PRO A 8 16.42 -16.52 1.24
C PRO A 8 16.03 -17.48 0.12
N LEU A 9 14.97 -18.29 0.34
CA LEU A 9 14.46 -19.26 -0.62
C LEU A 9 14.00 -18.59 -1.92
N PHE A 10 13.70 -17.30 -1.87
CA PHE A 10 13.31 -16.49 -3.04
C PHE A 10 13.70 -15.02 -2.84
N ARG A 11 13.78 -14.29 -3.96
CA ARG A 11 13.94 -12.83 -3.99
C ARG A 11 12.74 -12.23 -4.71
N SER A 12 12.11 -11.23 -4.13
CA SER A 12 11.06 -10.45 -4.80
C SER A 12 11.59 -9.10 -5.23
N MET A 13 11.10 -8.61 -6.38
CA MET A 13 11.40 -7.28 -6.91
C MET A 13 10.08 -6.54 -7.13
N ASP A 14 9.95 -5.39 -6.48
CA ASP A 14 8.88 -4.45 -6.74
C ASP A 14 9.20 -3.65 -8.02
N ASP A 15 8.16 -3.38 -8.84
CA ASP A 15 8.29 -2.67 -10.11
C ASP A 15 9.29 -3.29 -11.14
N GLY A 16 9.64 -4.56 -10.95
CA GLY A 16 10.63 -5.25 -11.80
C GLY A 16 10.08 -5.86 -13.09
N PHE A 17 8.76 -5.83 -13.33
CA PHE A 17 8.12 -6.58 -14.40
C PHE A 17 8.68 -6.27 -15.79
N GLN A 18 8.90 -4.99 -16.13
CA GLN A 18 9.42 -4.57 -17.43
C GLN A 18 10.95 -4.58 -17.52
N ASN A 19 11.67 -4.90 -16.44
CA ASN A 19 13.14 -4.94 -16.46
C ASN A 19 13.64 -6.19 -17.21
N PRO A 20 14.29 -6.05 -18.40
CA PRO A 20 14.77 -7.20 -19.17
C PRO A 20 16.11 -7.75 -18.68
N ALA A 21 16.82 -7.03 -17.82
CA ALA A 21 18.17 -7.39 -17.37
C ALA A 21 18.16 -8.52 -16.32
N ILE A 22 17.01 -8.89 -15.80
CA ILE A 22 16.87 -9.89 -14.73
C ILE A 22 15.96 -11.01 -15.22
N ALA A 23 16.48 -12.24 -15.16
CA ALA A 23 15.66 -13.44 -15.34
C ALA A 23 14.67 -13.56 -14.16
N LYS A 24 13.43 -13.87 -14.46
CA LYS A 24 12.33 -13.98 -13.50
C LYS A 24 11.75 -15.37 -13.57
N ASP A 25 11.67 -16.06 -12.44
CA ASP A 25 11.03 -17.36 -12.32
C ASP A 25 9.50 -17.22 -12.32
N ILE A 26 9.00 -16.13 -11.70
CA ILE A 26 7.58 -15.80 -11.60
C ILE A 26 7.39 -14.30 -11.77
N SER A 27 6.41 -13.92 -12.58
CA SER A 27 6.01 -12.53 -12.83
C SER A 27 4.55 -12.32 -12.46
N LEU A 28 4.29 -11.44 -11.51
CA LEU A 28 2.95 -11.12 -11.05
C LEU A 28 2.55 -9.72 -11.53
N ILE A 29 1.31 -9.58 -11.99
CA ILE A 29 0.68 -8.27 -12.16
C ILE A 29 -0.29 -8.06 -10.99
N VAL A 30 -0.20 -6.90 -10.37
CA VAL A 30 -1.11 -6.48 -9.30
C VAL A 30 -1.97 -5.34 -9.79
N ILE A 31 -3.29 -5.46 -9.67
CA ILE A 31 -4.27 -4.46 -10.12
C ILE A 31 -5.21 -4.11 -8.96
N ASP A 32 -5.47 -2.81 -8.80
CA ASP A 32 -6.53 -2.33 -7.92
C ASP A 32 -7.90 -2.66 -8.53
N GLY A 33 -8.74 -3.41 -7.82
CA GLY A 33 -10.03 -3.85 -8.30
C GLY A 33 -11.03 -2.72 -8.56
N ASP A 34 -10.88 -1.58 -7.88
CA ASP A 34 -11.77 -0.43 -8.05
C ASP A 34 -11.35 0.48 -9.21
N ARG A 35 -10.03 0.54 -9.49
CA ARG A 35 -9.45 1.43 -10.52
C ARG A 35 -9.16 0.72 -11.84
N GLY A 36 -8.87 -0.59 -11.78
CA GLY A 36 -8.44 -1.37 -12.94
C GLY A 36 -7.14 -0.84 -13.55
N VAL A 37 -7.11 -0.79 -14.87
CA VAL A 37 -5.99 -0.22 -15.66
C VAL A 37 -6.32 1.14 -16.26
N GLY A 38 -7.31 1.84 -15.72
CA GLY A 38 -7.76 3.13 -16.20
C GLY A 38 -8.25 3.04 -17.66
N ASN A 39 -7.78 3.95 -18.52
CA ASN A 39 -8.14 3.95 -19.94
C ASN A 39 -7.37 2.91 -20.79
N GLY A 40 -6.53 2.08 -20.19
CA GLY A 40 -5.76 1.02 -20.86
C GLY A 40 -4.65 1.51 -21.80
N ARG A 41 -4.34 2.81 -21.80
CA ARG A 41 -3.33 3.41 -22.66
C ARG A 41 -2.00 3.55 -21.94
N VAL A 42 -0.92 3.56 -22.73
CA VAL A 42 0.45 3.78 -22.25
C VAL A 42 0.70 5.28 -22.02
N PHE A 43 1.52 5.58 -21.02
CA PHE A 43 1.99 6.95 -20.76
C PHE A 43 2.57 7.62 -22.04
N PRO A 44 2.28 8.91 -22.31
CA PRO A 44 1.54 9.85 -21.43
C PRO A 44 0.01 9.82 -21.63
N ALA A 45 -0.53 9.03 -22.55
CA ALA A 45 -1.96 8.97 -22.86
C ALA A 45 -2.80 8.19 -21.83
N GLY A 46 -2.16 7.46 -20.92
CA GLY A 46 -2.79 6.69 -19.84
C GLY A 46 -1.79 6.21 -18.80
N PRO A 47 -2.25 5.42 -17.83
CA PRO A 47 -1.45 5.04 -16.66
C PRO A 47 -0.47 3.90 -16.90
N LEU A 48 -0.54 3.18 -18.02
CA LEU A 48 0.28 2.01 -18.24
C LEU A 48 1.72 2.39 -18.64
N ARG A 49 2.71 1.64 -18.14
CA ARG A 49 4.11 1.78 -18.54
C ARG A 49 4.43 1.13 -19.89
N ALA A 50 3.67 0.08 -20.25
CA ALA A 50 3.81 -0.66 -21.49
C ALA A 50 2.44 -1.18 -21.97
N PRO A 51 2.29 -1.56 -23.25
CA PRO A 51 1.04 -2.12 -23.76
C PRO A 51 0.60 -3.35 -22.94
N LEU A 52 -0.71 -3.43 -22.63
CA LEU A 52 -1.24 -4.44 -21.72
C LEU A 52 -1.07 -5.86 -22.27
N SER A 53 -1.37 -6.09 -23.55
CA SER A 53 -1.37 -7.46 -24.13
C SER A 53 -0.02 -8.17 -24.03
N PRO A 54 1.13 -7.57 -24.39
CA PRO A 54 2.43 -8.19 -24.17
C PRO A 54 2.78 -8.41 -22.69
N GLN A 55 2.24 -7.60 -21.79
CA GLN A 55 2.44 -7.80 -20.36
C GLN A 55 1.65 -9.03 -19.88
N LEU A 56 0.38 -9.14 -20.25
CA LEU A 56 -0.44 -10.29 -19.88
C LEU A 56 0.12 -11.60 -20.42
N ALA A 57 0.69 -11.61 -21.64
CA ALA A 57 1.32 -12.80 -22.23
C ALA A 57 2.55 -13.32 -21.45
N ARG A 58 3.14 -12.50 -20.56
CA ARG A 58 4.28 -12.85 -19.72
C ARG A 58 3.93 -12.89 -18.24
N THR A 59 2.65 -12.85 -17.93
CA THR A 59 2.16 -12.84 -16.56
C THR A 59 1.87 -14.26 -16.12
N ASP A 60 2.53 -14.70 -15.04
CA ASP A 60 2.29 -16.02 -14.47
C ASP A 60 1.05 -16.04 -13.55
N ALA A 61 0.75 -14.91 -12.88
CA ALA A 61 -0.46 -14.76 -12.10
C ALA A 61 -0.91 -13.29 -12.00
N LEU A 62 -2.23 -13.10 -11.88
CA LEU A 62 -2.85 -11.80 -11.59
C LEU A 62 -3.30 -11.74 -10.13
N VAL A 63 -2.93 -10.66 -9.44
CA VAL A 63 -3.45 -10.34 -8.10
C VAL A 63 -4.37 -9.12 -8.21
N ILE A 64 -5.61 -9.25 -7.75
CA ILE A 64 -6.58 -8.14 -7.71
C ILE A 64 -6.78 -7.74 -6.24
N ILE A 65 -6.47 -6.49 -5.93
CA ILE A 65 -6.65 -5.93 -4.58
C ILE A 65 -8.00 -5.22 -4.50
N GLY A 66 -8.83 -5.66 -3.56
CA GLY A 66 -10.17 -5.11 -3.34
C GLY A 66 -11.27 -5.88 -4.07
N ASN A 67 -12.51 -5.42 -3.91
CA ASN A 67 -13.71 -6.12 -4.37
C ASN A 67 -14.32 -5.52 -5.64
N GLY A 68 -13.73 -4.46 -6.19
CA GLY A 68 -14.22 -3.81 -7.39
C GLY A 68 -14.14 -4.70 -8.64
N ALA A 69 -14.96 -4.38 -9.63
CA ALA A 69 -15.08 -5.11 -10.89
C ALA A 69 -14.22 -4.52 -12.02
N ALA A 70 -13.48 -3.44 -11.78
CA ALA A 70 -12.74 -2.74 -12.83
C ALA A 70 -11.58 -3.56 -13.45
N ALA A 71 -11.18 -4.66 -12.81
CA ALA A 71 -10.17 -5.59 -13.31
C ALA A 71 -10.75 -6.89 -13.88
N ASP A 72 -12.08 -7.07 -13.95
CA ASP A 72 -12.71 -8.35 -14.29
C ASP A 72 -12.44 -8.79 -15.76
N ASP A 73 -12.41 -7.85 -16.70
CA ASP A 73 -12.04 -8.13 -18.10
C ASP A 73 -10.60 -8.67 -18.21
N ILE A 74 -9.69 -8.11 -17.40
CA ILE A 74 -8.29 -8.56 -17.37
C ILE A 74 -8.20 -9.92 -16.71
N ALA A 75 -8.95 -10.13 -15.62
CA ALA A 75 -9.05 -11.41 -14.96
C ALA A 75 -9.56 -12.52 -15.92
N ALA A 76 -10.59 -12.22 -16.70
CA ALA A 76 -11.10 -13.14 -17.71
C ALA A 76 -10.04 -13.49 -18.76
N ARG A 77 -9.26 -12.51 -19.23
CA ARG A 77 -8.17 -12.74 -20.20
C ARG A 77 -7.06 -13.60 -19.62
N VAL A 78 -6.65 -13.37 -18.37
CA VAL A 78 -5.62 -14.17 -17.69
C VAL A 78 -6.09 -15.60 -17.49
N ARG A 79 -7.35 -15.81 -17.05
CA ARG A 79 -7.95 -17.15 -16.93
C ARG A 79 -8.03 -17.88 -18.27
N ALA A 80 -8.39 -17.17 -19.34
CA ALA A 80 -8.45 -17.77 -20.69
C ALA A 80 -7.07 -18.24 -21.20
N GLN A 81 -5.99 -17.69 -20.66
CA GLN A 81 -4.61 -18.11 -20.92
C GLN A 81 -4.12 -19.20 -19.94
N GLY A 82 -4.98 -19.68 -19.03
CA GLY A 82 -4.64 -20.68 -18.01
C GLY A 82 -3.93 -20.08 -16.78
N GLY A 83 -3.79 -18.76 -16.71
CA GLY A 83 -3.16 -18.09 -15.57
C GLY A 83 -4.08 -17.99 -14.35
N PRO A 84 -3.59 -18.21 -13.13
CA PRO A 84 -4.34 -18.02 -11.90
C PRO A 84 -4.65 -16.55 -11.65
N VAL A 85 -5.84 -16.30 -11.10
CA VAL A 85 -6.28 -14.97 -10.63
C VAL A 85 -6.54 -15.05 -9.14
N LEU A 86 -5.75 -14.33 -8.37
CA LEU A 86 -5.83 -14.27 -6.92
C LEU A 86 -6.52 -12.97 -6.50
N ARG A 87 -7.42 -13.02 -5.52
CA ARG A 87 -7.97 -11.83 -4.89
C ARG A 87 -7.33 -11.60 -3.52
N ALA A 88 -7.07 -10.34 -3.21
CA ALA A 88 -6.49 -9.92 -1.96
C ALA A 88 -7.19 -8.67 -1.43
N GLN A 89 -7.12 -8.46 -0.13
CA GLN A 89 -7.61 -7.24 0.53
C GLN A 89 -6.52 -6.61 1.36
N LEU A 90 -6.50 -5.29 1.39
CA LEU A 90 -5.75 -4.56 2.40
C LEU A 90 -6.57 -4.59 3.69
N ARG A 91 -6.08 -5.31 4.69
CA ARG A 91 -6.66 -5.32 6.04
C ARG A 91 -5.78 -4.53 6.98
N PRO A 92 -6.37 -3.79 7.89
CA PRO A 92 -5.64 -3.16 8.98
C PRO A 92 -5.00 -4.21 9.88
N ASN A 93 -3.81 -3.91 10.40
CA ASN A 93 -3.21 -4.74 11.44
C ASN A 93 -4.10 -4.71 12.69
N GLU A 94 -4.59 -5.87 13.12
CA GLU A 94 -5.54 -5.99 14.23
C GLU A 94 -4.98 -5.41 15.54
N ILE A 95 -3.70 -5.62 15.82
CA ILE A 95 -3.03 -5.06 17.02
C ILE A 95 -3.08 -3.54 17.00
N SER A 96 -2.82 -2.94 15.82
CA SER A 96 -2.89 -1.49 15.64
C SER A 96 -4.31 -0.97 15.81
N VAL A 97 -5.31 -1.68 15.29
CA VAL A 97 -6.73 -1.32 15.43
C VAL A 97 -7.13 -1.35 16.91
N VAL A 98 -6.84 -2.45 17.62
CA VAL A 98 -7.14 -2.60 19.06
C VAL A 98 -6.44 -1.48 19.86
N GLY A 99 -5.19 -1.18 19.55
CA GLY A 99 -4.41 -0.12 20.19
C GLY A 99 -4.97 1.30 19.97
N LEU A 100 -5.82 1.50 18.96
CA LEU A 100 -6.43 2.79 18.61
C LEU A 100 -7.88 2.94 19.07
N HIS A 101 -8.53 1.86 19.51
CA HIS A 101 -9.90 1.92 20.00
C HIS A 101 -10.02 2.89 21.18
N GLY A 102 -11.04 3.75 21.11
CA GLY A 102 -11.31 4.79 22.12
C GLY A 102 -10.35 5.98 22.08
N LYS A 103 -9.39 6.01 21.16
CA LYS A 103 -8.50 7.16 20.97
C LYS A 103 -9.03 8.08 19.87
N ARG A 104 -8.88 9.37 20.09
CA ARG A 104 -9.09 10.41 19.08
C ARG A 104 -7.81 10.52 18.25
N VAL A 105 -7.94 10.50 16.93
CA VAL A 105 -6.80 10.33 16.02
C VAL A 105 -6.61 11.53 15.09
N LEU A 106 -5.35 11.97 14.93
CA LEU A 106 -4.88 12.72 13.78
C LEU A 106 -4.19 11.76 12.82
N ALA A 107 -4.85 11.49 11.70
CA ALA A 107 -4.32 10.63 10.64
C ALA A 107 -3.54 11.45 9.62
N PHE A 108 -2.35 10.99 9.21
CA PHE A 108 -1.59 11.64 8.17
C PHE A 108 -0.99 10.63 7.20
N ALA A 109 -0.86 11.00 5.92
CA ALA A 109 -0.28 10.13 4.91
C ALA A 109 0.29 10.91 3.72
N GLY A 110 1.46 10.46 3.21
CA GLY A 110 2.13 10.91 2.00
C GLY A 110 2.21 9.78 0.95
N ILE A 111 1.06 9.21 0.62
CA ILE A 111 0.88 8.13 -0.36
C ILE A 111 -0.05 8.58 -1.48
N GLY A 112 -0.09 7.85 -2.60
CA GLY A 112 -0.90 8.20 -3.78
C GLY A 112 -2.42 8.30 -3.56
N ASP A 113 -2.97 7.70 -2.49
CA ASP A 113 -4.39 7.82 -2.11
C ASP A 113 -4.54 7.92 -0.59
N PRO A 114 -4.29 9.11 0.00
CA PRO A 114 -4.44 9.32 1.43
C PRO A 114 -5.90 9.13 1.89
N GLN A 115 -6.86 9.47 1.06
CA GLN A 115 -8.28 9.38 1.39
C GLN A 115 -8.74 7.93 1.60
N ARG A 116 -8.18 6.99 0.84
CA ARG A 116 -8.44 5.57 1.05
C ARG A 116 -7.96 5.12 2.44
N PHE A 117 -6.79 5.57 2.85
CA PHE A 117 -6.26 5.29 4.19
C PHE A 117 -7.17 5.86 5.29
N PHE A 118 -7.60 7.11 5.19
CA PHE A 118 -8.48 7.73 6.18
C PHE A 118 -9.85 7.03 6.24
N ARG A 119 -10.41 6.64 5.09
CA ARG A 119 -11.65 5.84 5.06
C ARG A 119 -11.47 4.48 5.73
N SER A 120 -10.32 3.82 5.52
CA SER A 120 -10.03 2.52 6.15
C SER A 120 -9.98 2.62 7.67
N LEU A 121 -9.38 3.67 8.23
CA LEU A 121 -9.38 3.92 9.67
C LEU A 121 -10.80 4.04 10.22
N ARG A 122 -11.64 4.86 9.57
CA ARG A 122 -13.04 5.04 9.99
C ARG A 122 -13.86 3.75 9.86
N ALA A 123 -13.63 2.96 8.82
CA ALA A 123 -14.29 1.67 8.63
C ALA A 123 -13.95 0.67 9.74
N CYS A 124 -12.80 0.85 10.42
CA CYS A 124 -12.42 0.08 11.62
C CYS A 124 -12.95 0.66 12.93
N GLY A 125 -13.82 1.68 12.88
CA GLY A 125 -14.39 2.32 14.06
C GLY A 125 -13.43 3.26 14.80
N ILE A 126 -12.34 3.69 14.14
CA ILE A 126 -11.36 4.62 14.72
C ILE A 126 -11.90 6.07 14.57
N ASP A 127 -11.85 6.84 15.65
CA ASP A 127 -12.28 8.23 15.68
C ASP A 127 -11.23 9.16 15.05
N VAL A 128 -11.32 9.33 13.73
CA VAL A 128 -10.43 10.22 12.96
C VAL A 128 -10.95 11.65 13.04
N VAL A 129 -10.43 12.42 14.00
CA VAL A 129 -10.80 13.81 14.28
C VAL A 129 -10.16 14.77 13.28
N ALA A 130 -8.92 14.51 12.89
CA ALA A 130 -8.17 15.35 11.96
C ALA A 130 -7.42 14.52 10.91
N GLU A 131 -7.28 15.09 9.72
CA GLU A 131 -6.56 14.49 8.59
C GLU A 131 -5.50 15.45 8.06
N ARG A 132 -4.34 14.90 7.66
CA ARG A 132 -3.28 15.61 6.95
C ARG A 132 -2.81 14.77 5.77
N ALA A 133 -3.21 15.18 4.56
CA ALA A 133 -2.71 14.62 3.32
C ALA A 133 -1.44 15.37 2.89
N PHE A 134 -0.40 14.64 2.53
CA PHE A 134 0.81 15.12 1.92
C PHE A 134 0.90 14.61 0.47
N ALA A 135 1.77 15.20 -0.33
CA ALA A 135 2.04 14.69 -1.68
C ALA A 135 2.57 13.24 -1.63
N ASP A 136 2.33 12.46 -2.68
CA ASP A 136 2.91 11.12 -2.77
C ASP A 136 4.44 11.17 -2.67
N HIS A 137 5.02 10.25 -1.92
CA HIS A 137 6.45 10.22 -1.62
C HIS A 137 7.00 11.47 -0.90
N HIS A 138 6.16 12.23 -0.20
CA HIS A 138 6.58 13.43 0.53
C HIS A 138 7.76 13.16 1.46
N PRO A 139 8.87 13.94 1.33
CA PRO A 139 9.97 13.87 2.29
C PRO A 139 9.58 14.70 3.52
N PHE A 140 9.20 14.01 4.60
CA PHE A 140 8.81 14.69 5.84
C PHE A 140 9.95 15.54 6.40
N SER A 141 9.71 16.84 6.51
CA SER A 141 10.64 17.81 7.12
C SER A 141 10.48 17.90 8.63
N GLN A 142 11.46 18.50 9.31
CA GLN A 142 11.33 18.82 10.75
C GLN A 142 10.11 19.70 11.02
N GLY A 143 9.81 20.64 10.14
CA GLY A 143 8.64 21.49 10.26
C GLY A 143 7.33 20.72 10.18
N ASP A 144 7.23 19.72 9.28
CA ASP A 144 6.04 18.85 9.16
C ASP A 144 5.82 18.05 10.44
N VAL A 145 6.90 17.45 10.96
CA VAL A 145 6.85 16.64 12.18
C VAL A 145 6.46 17.51 13.38
N ALA A 146 7.08 18.67 13.54
CA ALA A 146 6.76 19.61 14.62
C ALA A 146 5.30 20.11 14.55
N ALA A 147 4.80 20.40 13.34
CA ALA A 147 3.42 20.81 13.14
C ALA A 147 2.43 19.71 13.50
N LEU A 148 2.71 18.45 13.11
CA LEU A 148 1.89 17.29 13.45
C LEU A 148 1.86 17.05 14.97
N GLN A 149 3.04 17.13 15.65
CA GLN A 149 3.15 16.96 17.09
C GLN A 149 2.40 18.06 17.84
N THR A 150 2.59 19.32 17.44
CA THR A 150 1.91 20.46 18.04
C THR A 150 0.40 20.35 17.93
N ALA A 151 -0.12 19.98 16.74
CA ALA A 151 -1.54 19.78 16.53
C ALA A 151 -2.09 18.61 17.38
N ALA A 152 -1.36 17.50 17.42
CA ALA A 152 -1.75 16.34 18.22
C ALA A 152 -1.77 16.65 19.72
N GLN A 153 -0.77 17.35 20.24
CA GLN A 153 -0.69 17.73 21.65
C GLN A 153 -1.79 18.73 22.03
N ARG A 154 -2.01 19.76 21.20
CA ARG A 154 -3.03 20.78 21.45
C ARG A 154 -4.43 20.18 21.58
N ASP A 155 -4.75 19.22 20.72
CA ASP A 155 -6.11 18.68 20.58
C ASP A 155 -6.28 17.31 21.28
N GLY A 156 -5.24 16.81 21.95
CA GLY A 156 -5.24 15.52 22.65
C GLY A 156 -5.42 14.33 21.70
N LEU A 157 -4.74 14.34 20.54
CA LEU A 157 -4.88 13.36 19.48
C LEU A 157 -3.70 12.39 19.44
N THR A 158 -3.98 11.15 19.06
CA THR A 158 -2.96 10.15 18.72
C THR A 158 -2.60 10.26 17.24
N LEU A 159 -1.31 10.34 16.92
CA LEU A 159 -0.84 10.36 15.54
C LEU A 159 -0.88 8.95 14.93
N VAL A 160 -1.44 8.85 13.73
CA VAL A 160 -1.51 7.59 12.99
C VAL A 160 -1.08 7.81 11.54
N THR A 161 -0.27 6.90 11.00
CA THR A 161 0.17 6.95 9.60
C THR A 161 0.26 5.55 8.99
N THR A 162 0.61 5.48 7.71
CA THR A 162 0.86 4.21 7.01
C THR A 162 2.23 3.65 7.37
N GLU A 163 2.41 2.32 7.23
CA GLU A 163 3.73 1.68 7.42
C GLU A 163 4.78 2.24 6.45
N LYS A 164 4.37 2.60 5.22
CA LYS A 164 5.22 3.19 4.21
C LYS A 164 5.77 4.56 4.64
N ASP A 165 4.91 5.41 5.18
CA ASP A 165 5.32 6.72 5.68
C ASP A 165 6.12 6.61 6.97
N LEU A 166 5.75 5.67 7.85
CA LEU A 166 6.52 5.38 9.05
C LEU A 166 7.95 4.90 8.73
N ALA A 167 8.11 4.05 7.71
CA ALA A 167 9.42 3.60 7.25
C ALA A 167 10.28 4.77 6.73
N ARG A 168 9.67 5.75 6.05
CA ARG A 168 10.36 6.97 5.60
C ARG A 168 10.80 7.85 6.78
N LEU A 169 9.92 8.00 7.76
CA LEU A 169 10.22 8.73 8.98
C LEU A 169 11.36 8.08 9.78
N ARG A 170 11.44 6.74 9.81
CA ARG A 170 12.50 5.99 10.50
C ARG A 170 13.92 6.31 10.03
N ASN A 171 14.08 6.72 8.79
CA ASN A 171 15.37 7.10 8.21
C ASN A 171 15.78 8.54 8.52
N THR A 172 15.04 9.25 9.37
CA THR A 172 15.34 10.62 9.79
C THR A 172 15.79 10.64 11.25
N GLU A 173 16.71 11.56 11.60
CA GLU A 173 17.15 11.75 12.98
C GLU A 173 16.01 12.12 13.95
N MET A 174 14.88 12.58 13.38
CA MET A 174 13.68 12.98 14.13
C MET A 174 12.86 11.78 14.62
N PHE A 175 13.14 10.59 14.14
CA PHE A 175 12.32 9.40 14.41
C PHE A 175 12.29 9.02 15.89
N ALA A 176 13.39 9.18 16.62
CA ALA A 176 13.48 8.73 18.02
C ALA A 176 12.44 9.41 18.92
N THR A 177 12.13 10.69 18.67
CA THR A 177 11.12 11.45 19.41
C THR A 177 9.70 11.21 18.88
N PHE A 178 9.57 10.90 17.60
CA PHE A 178 8.28 10.75 16.92
C PHE A 178 7.74 9.31 16.96
N ALA A 179 8.63 8.31 17.01
CA ALA A 179 8.30 6.89 16.92
C ALA A 179 7.40 6.35 18.04
N GLN A 180 7.48 6.95 19.23
CA GLN A 180 6.64 6.56 20.37
C GLN A 180 5.18 7.02 20.24
N ALA A 181 4.91 7.94 19.30
CA ALA A 181 3.61 8.59 19.13
C ALA A 181 2.82 8.10 17.91
N VAL A 182 3.42 7.28 17.04
CA VAL A 182 2.83 6.95 15.71
C VAL A 182 2.53 5.46 15.60
N VAL A 183 1.29 5.14 15.28
CA VAL A 183 0.83 3.77 15.06
C VAL A 183 0.80 3.48 13.55
N PRO A 184 1.51 2.46 13.06
CA PRO A 184 1.43 2.04 11.67
C PRO A 184 0.14 1.25 11.39
N PHE A 185 -0.37 1.37 10.18
CA PHE A 185 -1.63 0.77 9.80
C PHE A 185 -1.56 0.19 8.37
N ALA A 186 -1.62 -1.09 8.22
CA ALA A 186 -2.10 -1.94 7.15
C ALA A 186 -1.31 -3.25 6.97
N ALA A 187 -2.02 -4.29 6.54
CA ALA A 187 -1.45 -5.54 6.05
C ALA A 187 -2.19 -5.97 4.76
N LEU A 188 -1.51 -6.71 3.88
CA LEU A 188 -2.11 -7.35 2.73
C LEU A 188 -2.53 -8.79 3.11
N GLU A 189 -3.80 -9.12 2.95
CA GLU A 189 -4.32 -10.46 3.19
C GLU A 189 -4.90 -11.03 1.89
N PHE A 190 -4.47 -12.24 1.54
CA PHE A 190 -5.06 -12.98 0.42
C PHE A 190 -6.39 -13.59 0.84
N LEU A 191 -7.42 -13.37 0.04
CA LEU A 191 -8.72 -14.01 0.25
C LEU A 191 -8.62 -15.48 -0.14
N PRO A 192 -9.21 -16.40 0.65
CA PRO A 192 -9.33 -17.77 0.23
C PRO A 192 -10.05 -17.83 -1.12
N HIS A 193 -9.62 -18.73 -2.02
CA HIS A 193 -10.34 -18.99 -3.24
C HIS A 193 -11.75 -19.44 -2.85
N GLY A 194 -12.76 -18.67 -3.27
CA GLY A 194 -14.15 -19.09 -3.15
C GLY A 194 -14.32 -20.43 -3.87
N VAL A 195 -14.85 -21.39 -3.14
CA VAL A 195 -15.30 -22.67 -3.65
C VAL A 195 -16.51 -22.45 -4.59
#